data_9bc41fec2b098a02786c711a06f6dde9
#
_entry.id   9bc41fec2b098a02786c711a06f6dde9
#
_cell.length_a   1.000
_cell.length_b   1.000
_cell.length_c   1.000
_cell.angle_alpha   90.00
_cell.angle_beta   90.00
_cell.angle_gamma   90.00
#
_symmetry.space_group_name_H-M   'P 1'
#
loop_
_entity.id
_entity.type
_entity.pdbx_description
1 polymer ?
#
loop_
_entity_poly.entity_id
_entity_poly.type
_entity_poly.pdbx_seq_one_letter_code
_entity_poly.pdbx_strand_id
1 'polypeptide(L)'
;GVMADSYQKSLAGYLSGRATLEHTHMNWSQRLSRAMSFPSLSQIRRYLKEVGRPAMEEIKKALGEKGVPVEILEGEPGNEHLILNVNLGSEQDFTYQIWPVRSTMPSFAMRTQSSKADYYRLEVHLRQGSLGYDLMGYSRRQLIEDILDHYEHHMHFLHLQRENGGGESGMPNPGATPTA
;
A
#
# COMPACT_ATOMS: atom_id res chain seq x y z
N GLY A 1 4.62 16.51 14.74
CA GLY A 1 5.20 16.62 16.02
C GLY A 1 5.16 15.37 16.86
N VAL A 2 5.49 15.54 18.11
CA VAL A 2 5.61 14.45 19.08
C VAL A 2 4.28 13.66 19.20
N MET A 3 3.16 14.34 19.10
CA MET A 3 1.85 13.69 19.21
C MET A 3 1.56 12.79 18.00
N ALA A 4 1.94 13.22 16.80
CA ALA A 4 1.75 12.41 15.59
C ALA A 4 2.61 11.16 15.61
N ASP A 5 3.87 11.28 16.05
CA ASP A 5 4.78 10.14 16.14
C ASP A 5 4.31 9.13 17.19
N SER A 6 3.89 9.62 18.35
CA SER A 6 3.36 8.77 19.41
C SER A 6 2.10 8.03 18.97
N TYR A 7 1.23 8.74 18.27
CA TYR A 7 0.00 8.19 17.73
C TYR A 7 0.28 7.10 16.69
N GLN A 8 1.21 7.35 15.77
CA GLN A 8 1.56 6.39 14.74
C GLN A 8 2.21 5.14 15.28
N LYS A 9 3.13 5.30 16.21
CA LYS A 9 3.74 4.17 16.91
C LYS A 9 2.72 3.34 17.64
N SER A 10 1.72 3.97 18.26
CA SER A 10 0.66 3.29 18.96
C SER A 10 -0.22 2.49 18.00
N LEU A 11 -0.60 3.06 16.86
CA LEU A 11 -1.41 2.39 15.85
C LEU A 11 -0.64 1.25 15.20
N ALA A 12 0.59 1.51 14.78
CA ALA A 12 1.46 0.51 14.18
C ALA A 12 1.73 -0.64 15.14
N GLY A 13 2.01 -0.33 16.40
CA GLY A 13 2.22 -1.33 17.43
C GLY A 13 1.00 -2.21 17.65
N TYR A 14 -0.19 -1.62 17.67
CA TYR A 14 -1.43 -2.37 17.81
C TYR A 14 -1.67 -3.32 16.64
N LEU A 15 -1.55 -2.83 15.42
CA LEU A 15 -1.78 -3.63 14.21
C LEU A 15 -0.65 -4.61 13.96
N SER A 16 0.60 -4.23 14.20
CA SER A 16 1.76 -5.12 14.04
C SER A 16 1.75 -6.26 15.04
N GLY A 17 1.34 -6.01 16.29
CA GLY A 17 1.22 -7.06 17.29
C GLY A 17 0.26 -8.16 16.88
N ARG A 18 -0.81 -7.81 16.19
CA ARG A 18 -1.76 -8.78 15.64
C ARG A 18 -1.23 -9.43 14.36
N ALA A 19 -0.52 -8.69 13.54
CA ALA A 19 0.01 -9.18 12.27
C ALA A 19 1.17 -10.16 12.46
N THR A 20 1.97 -9.99 13.50
CA THR A 20 3.15 -10.82 13.74
C THR A 20 2.81 -12.31 13.81
N LEU A 21 1.66 -12.66 14.40
CA LEU A 21 1.24 -14.06 14.50
C LEU A 21 0.97 -14.67 13.13
N GLU A 22 0.30 -13.95 12.23
CA GLU A 22 0.03 -14.44 10.88
C GLU A 22 1.28 -14.41 10.01
N HIS A 23 2.12 -13.41 10.20
CA HIS A 23 3.37 -13.31 9.45
C HIS A 23 4.29 -14.50 9.71
N THR A 24 4.34 -14.99 10.96
CA THR A 24 5.11 -16.19 11.29
C THR A 24 4.51 -17.46 10.70
N HIS A 25 3.22 -17.48 10.39
CA HIS A 25 2.56 -18.61 9.78
C HIS A 25 2.79 -18.71 8.28
N MET A 26 3.01 -17.60 7.58
CA MET A 26 3.31 -17.64 6.17
C MET A 26 4.82 -17.79 5.98
N ASN A 27 5.28 -19.03 5.96
CA ASN A 27 6.69 -19.33 5.79
C ASN A 27 7.15 -19.16 4.34
N TRP A 28 8.44 -19.32 4.15
CA TRP A 28 9.08 -19.13 2.86
C TRP A 28 8.53 -20.03 1.75
N SER A 29 8.21 -21.28 2.07
CA SER A 29 7.67 -22.21 1.08
C SER A 29 6.27 -21.81 0.60
N GLN A 30 5.43 -21.28 1.49
CA GLN A 30 4.11 -20.79 1.12
C GLN A 30 4.22 -19.58 0.21
N ARG A 31 5.11 -18.65 0.51
CA ARG A 31 5.35 -17.47 -0.32
C ARG A 31 5.88 -17.86 -1.68
N LEU A 32 6.81 -18.80 -1.73
CA LEU A 32 7.36 -19.30 -2.98
C LEU A 32 6.29 -20.00 -3.82
N SER A 33 5.48 -20.85 -3.18
CA SER A 33 4.38 -21.54 -3.86
C SER A 33 3.40 -20.56 -4.50
N ARG A 34 3.09 -19.48 -3.79
CA ARG A 34 2.21 -18.42 -4.31
C ARG A 34 2.87 -17.67 -5.47
N ALA A 35 4.15 -17.36 -5.34
CA ALA A 35 4.88 -16.65 -6.38
C ALA A 35 4.99 -17.47 -7.68
N MET A 36 4.93 -18.78 -7.56
CA MET A 36 4.97 -19.67 -8.71
C MET A 36 3.58 -20.00 -9.29
N SER A 37 2.52 -19.52 -8.66
CA SER A 37 1.18 -19.72 -9.19
C SER A 37 0.89 -18.70 -10.30
N PHE A 38 -0.05 -19.06 -11.17
CA PHE A 38 -0.48 -18.20 -12.28
C PHE A 38 -1.95 -17.82 -12.06
N PRO A 39 -2.22 -16.81 -11.21
CA PRO A 39 -3.60 -16.47 -10.86
C PRO A 39 -4.40 -15.98 -12.05
N SER A 40 -5.64 -16.44 -12.14
CA SER A 40 -6.61 -15.96 -13.11
C SER A 40 -7.22 -14.64 -12.66
N LEU A 41 -7.90 -13.95 -13.56
CA LEU A 41 -8.59 -12.71 -13.24
C LEU A 41 -9.66 -12.92 -12.15
N SER A 42 -10.33 -14.07 -12.14
CA SER A 42 -11.33 -14.37 -11.10
C SER A 42 -10.68 -14.53 -9.73
N GLN A 43 -9.48 -15.07 -9.66
CA GLN A 43 -8.71 -15.16 -8.41
C GLN A 43 -8.26 -13.78 -7.93
N ILE A 44 -7.88 -12.90 -8.85
CA ILE A 44 -7.55 -11.51 -8.55
C ILE A 44 -8.77 -10.80 -7.95
N ARG A 45 -9.93 -10.93 -8.59
CA ARG A 45 -11.18 -10.33 -8.09
C ARG A 45 -11.53 -10.81 -6.70
N ARG A 46 -11.37 -12.11 -6.47
CA ARG A 46 -11.63 -12.71 -5.16
C ARG A 46 -10.68 -12.15 -4.12
N TYR A 47 -9.40 -12.06 -4.45
CA TYR A 47 -8.39 -11.51 -3.53
C TYR A 47 -8.71 -10.05 -3.17
N LEU A 48 -9.03 -9.24 -4.16
CA LEU A 48 -9.37 -7.83 -3.90
C LEU A 48 -10.60 -7.71 -3.00
N LYS A 49 -11.59 -8.59 -3.18
CA LYS A 49 -12.82 -8.58 -2.39
C LYS A 49 -12.61 -9.14 -0.99
N GLU A 50 -11.90 -10.24 -0.85
CA GLU A 50 -11.80 -10.99 0.40
C GLU A 50 -10.62 -10.59 1.27
N VAL A 51 -9.57 -10.07 0.67
CA VAL A 51 -8.33 -9.68 1.37
C VAL A 51 -8.07 -8.19 1.25
N GLY A 52 -8.03 -7.68 0.04
CA GLY A 52 -7.65 -6.30 -0.22
C GLY A 52 -8.57 -5.28 0.43
N ARG A 53 -9.85 -5.34 0.10
CA ARG A 53 -10.82 -4.40 0.66
C ARG A 53 -10.98 -4.51 2.17
N PRO A 54 -11.10 -5.70 2.77
CA PRO A 54 -11.17 -5.80 4.23
C PRO A 54 -9.93 -5.23 4.94
N ALA A 55 -8.74 -5.41 4.36
CA ALA A 55 -7.52 -4.83 4.92
C ALA A 55 -7.59 -3.30 4.92
N MET A 56 -8.01 -2.72 3.81
CA MET A 56 -8.14 -1.28 3.69
C MET A 56 -9.24 -0.72 4.60
N GLU A 57 -10.35 -1.44 4.74
CA GLU A 57 -11.45 -1.04 5.64
C GLU A 57 -10.99 -1.03 7.10
N GLU A 58 -10.16 -1.98 7.50
CA GLU A 58 -9.62 -2.02 8.86
C GLU A 58 -8.72 -0.80 9.12
N ILE A 59 -7.90 -0.42 8.16
CA ILE A 59 -7.05 0.77 8.26
C ILE A 59 -7.92 2.04 8.28
N LYS A 60 -8.91 2.11 7.43
CA LYS A 60 -9.85 3.25 7.38
C LYS A 60 -10.54 3.44 8.72
N LYS A 61 -11.01 2.36 9.32
CA LYS A 61 -11.65 2.41 10.63
C LYS A 61 -10.69 2.90 11.72
N ALA A 62 -9.49 2.33 11.76
CA ALA A 62 -8.50 2.66 12.76
C ALA A 62 -8.05 4.13 12.67
N LEU A 63 -7.77 4.61 11.47
CA LEU A 63 -7.38 6.00 11.25
C LEU A 63 -8.57 6.95 11.45
N GLY A 64 -9.76 6.53 11.07
CA GLY A 64 -10.98 7.32 11.27
C GLY A 64 -11.29 7.57 12.74
N GLU A 65 -11.06 6.58 13.60
CA GLU A 65 -11.20 6.73 15.03
C GLU A 65 -10.27 7.79 15.62
N LYS A 66 -9.20 8.06 14.91
CA LYS A 66 -8.22 9.10 15.28
C LYS A 66 -8.44 10.42 14.54
N GLY A 67 -9.53 10.53 13.81
CA GLY A 67 -9.86 11.76 13.09
C GLY A 67 -9.13 11.94 11.77
N VAL A 68 -8.51 10.90 11.24
CA VAL A 68 -7.81 10.97 9.96
C VAL A 68 -8.73 10.44 8.86
N PRO A 69 -9.13 11.28 7.89
CA PRO A 69 -10.03 10.83 6.82
C PRO A 69 -9.33 9.90 5.85
N VAL A 70 -9.97 8.79 5.54
CA VAL A 70 -9.47 7.80 4.59
C VAL A 70 -10.56 7.48 3.58
N GLU A 71 -10.20 7.46 2.32
CA GLU A 71 -11.07 7.03 1.23
C GLU A 71 -10.58 5.72 0.65
N ILE A 72 -11.52 4.87 0.28
CA ILE A 72 -11.23 3.65 -0.46
C ILE A 72 -11.96 3.73 -1.78
N LEU A 73 -11.21 3.64 -2.87
CA LEU A 73 -11.74 3.64 -4.22
C LEU A 73 -11.61 2.25 -4.79
N GLU A 74 -12.67 1.77 -5.39
CA GLU A 74 -12.74 0.45 -5.98
C GLU A 74 -13.10 0.55 -7.45
N GLY A 75 -12.37 -0.16 -8.30
CA GLY A 75 -12.61 -0.17 -9.72
C GLY A 75 -13.83 -0.99 -10.09
N GLU A 76 -14.44 -0.64 -11.22
CA GLU A 76 -15.58 -1.35 -11.78
C GLU A 76 -15.16 -2.66 -12.44
N PRO A 77 -16.11 -3.59 -12.70
CA PRO A 77 -15.81 -4.80 -13.46
C PRO A 77 -15.14 -4.47 -14.80
N GLY A 78 -14.02 -5.11 -15.07
CA GLY A 78 -13.19 -4.82 -16.23
C GLY A 78 -12.06 -3.85 -15.99
N ASN A 79 -12.07 -3.15 -14.86
CA ASN A 79 -11.01 -2.23 -14.46
C ASN A 79 -10.76 -2.38 -12.96
N GLU A 80 -10.53 -3.61 -12.54
CA GLU A 80 -10.37 -3.95 -11.13
C GLU A 80 -9.15 -3.26 -10.55
N HIS A 81 -9.32 -2.62 -9.42
CA HIS A 81 -8.23 -2.04 -8.63
C HIS A 81 -8.77 -1.60 -7.28
N LEU A 82 -7.88 -1.39 -6.34
CA LEU A 82 -8.20 -0.79 -5.04
C LEU A 82 -7.22 0.33 -4.75
N ILE A 83 -7.74 1.43 -4.27
CA ILE A 83 -6.93 2.58 -3.87
C ILE A 83 -7.35 3.00 -2.47
N LEU A 84 -6.37 3.06 -1.58
CA LEU A 84 -6.55 3.64 -0.26
C LEU A 84 -5.88 5.01 -0.30
N ASN A 85 -6.64 6.04 0.03
CA ASN A 85 -6.12 7.40 0.10
C ASN A 85 -6.32 7.97 1.50
N VAL A 86 -5.24 8.34 2.14
CA VAL A 86 -5.26 9.00 3.44
C VAL A 86 -5.12 10.49 3.20
N ASN A 87 -6.17 11.23 3.54
CA ASN A 87 -6.25 12.67 3.26
C ASN A 87 -5.52 13.45 4.34
N LEU A 88 -4.31 13.91 4.01
CA LEU A 88 -3.47 14.71 4.90
C LEU A 88 -3.31 16.15 4.43
N GLY A 89 -3.95 16.49 3.31
CA GLY A 89 -3.91 17.81 2.70
C GLY A 89 -3.13 17.83 1.39
N SER A 90 -3.88 17.85 0.27
CA SER A 90 -3.42 17.91 -1.12
C SER A 90 -2.14 17.12 -1.41
N GLU A 91 -0.98 17.76 -1.48
CA GLU A 91 0.28 17.11 -1.85
C GLU A 91 0.85 16.18 -0.77
N GLN A 92 0.26 16.20 0.42
CA GLN A 92 0.71 15.39 1.54
C GLN A 92 -0.05 14.06 1.67
N ASP A 93 -1.04 13.85 0.83
CA ASP A 93 -1.86 12.65 0.89
C ASP A 93 -1.02 11.39 0.68
N PHE A 94 -1.33 10.37 1.46
CA PHE A 94 -0.75 9.05 1.26
C PHE A 94 -1.70 8.23 0.42
N THR A 95 -1.20 7.65 -0.66
CA THR A 95 -1.99 6.81 -1.56
C THR A 95 -1.31 5.47 -1.74
N TYR A 96 -2.06 4.41 -1.49
CA TYR A 96 -1.61 3.03 -1.68
C TYR A 96 -2.57 2.38 -2.67
N GLN A 97 -2.04 2.01 -3.84
CA GLN A 97 -2.84 1.49 -4.93
C GLN A 97 -2.47 0.04 -5.22
N ILE A 98 -3.48 -0.77 -5.46
CA ILE A 98 -3.31 -2.17 -5.85
C ILE A 98 -3.91 -2.34 -7.25
N TRP A 99 -3.06 -2.69 -8.21
CA TRP A 99 -3.44 -2.83 -9.62
C TRP A 99 -3.11 -4.21 -10.13
N PRO A 100 -4.07 -4.88 -10.81
CA PRO A 100 -3.76 -6.10 -11.54
C PRO A 100 -2.85 -5.79 -12.73
N VAL A 101 -1.85 -6.61 -12.91
CA VAL A 101 -0.96 -6.54 -14.07
C VAL A 101 -1.02 -7.87 -14.79
N ARG A 102 -1.38 -7.82 -16.04
CA ARG A 102 -1.47 -9.00 -16.90
C ARG A 102 -0.08 -9.37 -17.40
N SER A 103 0.23 -10.65 -17.33
CA SER A 103 1.50 -11.18 -17.83
C SER A 103 1.23 -12.39 -18.72
N THR A 104 2.12 -12.57 -19.69
CA THR A 104 2.06 -13.73 -20.55
C THR A 104 2.76 -14.90 -19.86
N MET A 105 2.13 -16.08 -19.91
CA MET A 105 2.70 -17.26 -19.31
C MET A 105 4.05 -17.61 -19.96
N PRO A 106 5.08 -17.92 -19.15
CA PRO A 106 6.37 -18.33 -19.71
C PRO A 106 6.23 -19.56 -20.58
N SER A 107 7.04 -19.66 -21.62
CA SER A 107 6.95 -20.75 -22.61
C SER A 107 7.09 -22.14 -22.00
N PHE A 108 7.86 -22.31 -20.95
CA PHE A 108 8.00 -23.58 -20.27
C PHE A 108 6.72 -24.01 -19.53
N ALA A 109 5.89 -23.07 -19.10
CA ALA A 109 4.63 -23.35 -18.43
C ALA A 109 3.51 -23.62 -19.42
N MET A 110 3.69 -23.31 -20.70
CA MET A 110 2.68 -23.48 -21.75
C MET A 110 2.59 -24.92 -22.24
N ARG A 111 3.47 -25.79 -21.80
CA ARG A 111 3.50 -27.20 -22.27
C ARG A 111 2.25 -28.01 -21.92
N THR A 112 1.54 -27.62 -20.90
CA THR A 112 0.44 -28.39 -20.35
C THR A 112 -0.91 -27.69 -20.44
N GLN A 113 -0.95 -26.49 -21.00
CA GLN A 113 -2.18 -25.69 -21.04
C GLN A 113 -2.35 -25.01 -22.40
N SER A 114 -3.58 -24.58 -22.66
CA SER A 114 -3.90 -23.84 -23.85
C SER A 114 -3.02 -22.57 -23.89
N SER A 115 -2.46 -22.30 -25.05
CA SER A 115 -1.49 -21.24 -25.29
C SER A 115 -1.99 -19.82 -25.05
N LYS A 116 -3.24 -19.65 -24.57
CA LYS A 116 -3.87 -18.33 -24.38
C LYS A 116 -4.10 -17.98 -22.92
N ALA A 117 -3.55 -18.73 -21.98
CA ALA A 117 -3.76 -18.46 -20.57
C ALA A 117 -2.85 -17.34 -20.10
N ASP A 118 -3.43 -16.19 -19.90
CA ASP A 118 -2.74 -15.09 -19.22
C ASP A 118 -2.84 -15.28 -17.72
N TYR A 119 -1.84 -14.83 -17.01
CA TYR A 119 -1.90 -14.77 -15.56
C TYR A 119 -1.75 -13.33 -15.11
N TYR A 120 -2.13 -13.10 -13.87
CA TYR A 120 -2.13 -11.76 -13.30
C TYR A 120 -1.30 -11.75 -12.02
N ARG A 121 -0.77 -10.61 -11.72
CA ARG A 121 -0.21 -10.31 -10.41
C ARG A 121 -0.81 -9.00 -9.94
N LEU A 122 -0.74 -8.76 -8.64
CA LEU A 122 -1.22 -7.53 -8.04
C LEU A 122 -0.01 -6.70 -7.63
N GLU A 123 0.19 -5.59 -8.30
CA GLU A 123 1.27 -4.66 -8.00
C GLU A 123 0.81 -3.54 -7.10
N VAL A 124 1.71 -3.12 -6.23
CA VAL A 124 1.52 -1.94 -5.40
C VAL A 124 2.09 -0.73 -6.12
N HIS A 125 1.30 0.32 -6.18
CA HIS A 125 1.73 1.60 -6.72
C HIS A 125 1.59 2.65 -5.64
N LEU A 126 2.69 3.31 -5.35
CA LEU A 126 2.72 4.51 -4.52
C LEU A 126 2.86 5.73 -5.44
N ARG A 127 2.96 6.90 -4.84
CA ARG A 127 3.15 8.13 -5.59
C ARG A 127 4.38 8.11 -6.49
N GLN A 128 5.43 7.39 -6.06
CA GLN A 128 6.68 7.24 -6.80
C GLN A 128 6.59 6.25 -7.96
N GLY A 129 5.52 5.45 -8.02
CA GLY A 129 5.33 4.44 -9.05
C GLY A 129 5.19 3.03 -8.49
N SER A 130 5.36 2.04 -9.36
CA SER A 130 5.24 0.63 -8.97
C SER A 130 6.41 0.20 -8.10
N LEU A 131 6.11 -0.59 -7.07
CA LEU A 131 7.12 -1.16 -6.19
C LEU A 131 7.67 -2.48 -6.70
N GLY A 132 7.04 -3.06 -7.74
CA GLY A 132 7.56 -4.24 -8.43
C GLY A 132 7.35 -5.59 -7.75
N TYR A 133 6.68 -5.64 -6.60
CA TYR A 133 6.37 -6.93 -5.97
C TYR A 133 4.89 -7.28 -6.10
N ASP A 134 4.60 -8.56 -5.95
CA ASP A 134 3.26 -9.13 -6.12
C ASP A 134 2.61 -9.37 -4.75
N LEU A 135 1.40 -8.84 -4.57
CA LEU A 135 0.64 -9.01 -3.34
C LEU A 135 -0.14 -10.32 -3.25
N MET A 136 -0.19 -11.11 -4.32
CA MET A 136 -1.03 -12.32 -4.38
C MET A 136 -0.56 -13.34 -3.37
N GLY A 137 -0.06 -13.39 -2.50
CA GLY A 137 0.27 -14.33 -1.44
C GLY A 137 0.14 -13.71 -0.06
N TYR A 138 -0.16 -12.45 -0.01
CA TYR A 138 -0.27 -11.77 1.28
C TYR A 138 -1.60 -12.07 1.95
N SER A 139 -1.56 -12.42 3.23
CA SER A 139 -2.76 -12.46 4.05
C SER A 139 -3.26 -11.03 4.29
N ARG A 140 -4.48 -10.93 4.82
CA ARG A 140 -5.02 -9.64 5.19
C ARG A 140 -4.09 -8.88 6.14
N ARG A 141 -3.52 -9.56 7.11
CA ARG A 141 -2.64 -8.92 8.08
C ARG A 141 -1.30 -8.53 7.48
N GLN A 142 -0.76 -9.31 6.59
CA GLN A 142 0.45 -8.95 5.87
C GLN A 142 0.23 -7.74 4.99
N LEU A 143 -0.93 -7.65 4.37
CA LEU A 143 -1.29 -6.47 3.57
C LEU A 143 -1.44 -5.23 4.44
N ILE A 144 -2.10 -5.36 5.59
CA ILE A 144 -2.20 -4.25 6.55
C ILE A 144 -0.81 -3.79 6.97
N GLU A 145 0.07 -4.72 7.30
CA GLU A 145 1.44 -4.41 7.69
C GLU A 145 2.20 -3.69 6.57
N ASP A 146 2.05 -4.15 5.35
CA ASP A 146 2.68 -3.52 4.19
C ASP A 146 2.19 -2.07 3.99
N ILE A 147 0.87 -1.87 4.07
CA ILE A 147 0.30 -0.53 3.95
C ILE A 147 0.80 0.38 5.07
N LEU A 148 0.83 -0.12 6.30
CA LEU A 148 1.29 0.67 7.44
C LEU A 148 2.77 1.01 7.37
N ASP A 149 3.60 0.08 6.88
CA ASP A 149 5.02 0.35 6.66
C ASP A 149 5.21 1.52 5.70
N HIS A 150 4.50 1.52 4.59
CA HIS A 150 4.58 2.61 3.63
C HIS A 150 3.99 3.90 4.18
N TYR A 151 2.92 3.80 4.94
CA TYR A 151 2.32 4.95 5.60
C TYR A 151 3.28 5.57 6.61
N GLU A 152 3.93 4.77 7.43
CA GLU A 152 4.92 5.24 8.39
C GLU A 152 6.09 5.93 7.71
N HIS A 153 6.60 5.35 6.62
CA HIS A 153 7.67 5.98 5.84
C HIS A 153 7.22 7.32 5.26
N HIS A 154 6.00 7.38 4.77
CA HIS A 154 5.43 8.62 4.24
C HIS A 154 5.33 9.69 5.32
N MET A 155 4.84 9.32 6.51
CA MET A 155 4.70 10.25 7.62
C MET A 155 6.06 10.70 8.14
N HIS A 156 7.03 9.80 8.17
CA HIS A 156 8.40 10.15 8.54
C HIS A 156 9.01 11.14 7.53
N PHE A 157 8.80 10.89 6.26
CA PHE A 157 9.22 11.80 5.19
C PHE A 157 8.59 13.18 5.36
N LEU A 158 7.29 13.25 5.61
CA LEU A 158 6.61 14.52 5.84
C LEU A 158 7.14 15.23 7.08
N HIS A 159 7.48 14.49 8.12
CA HIS A 159 8.06 15.05 9.33
C HIS A 159 9.42 15.68 9.05
N LEU A 160 10.29 14.96 8.34
CA LEU A 160 11.60 15.50 7.94
C LEU A 160 11.45 16.71 7.03
N GLN A 161 10.54 16.66 6.08
CA GLN A 161 10.28 17.77 5.18
C GLN A 161 9.76 18.99 5.93
N ARG A 162 8.92 18.78 6.93
CA ARG A 162 8.36 19.84 7.75
C ARG A 162 9.45 20.51 8.60
N GLU A 163 10.39 19.75 9.17
CA GLU A 163 11.51 20.30 9.92
C GLU A 163 12.44 21.12 9.01
N ASN A 164 12.79 20.57 7.85
CA ASN A 164 13.64 21.26 6.88
C ASN A 164 12.92 22.43 6.24
N GLY A 165 11.64 22.25 5.90
CA GLY A 165 10.81 23.29 5.31
C GLY A 165 10.50 24.41 6.28
N GLY A 166 10.36 24.08 7.58
CA GLY A 166 10.21 25.10 8.62
C GLY A 166 11.43 26.00 8.74
N GLY A 167 12.62 25.42 8.57
CA GLY A 167 13.84 26.20 8.51
C GLY A 167 13.91 27.05 7.25
N GLU A 168 13.54 26.49 6.13
CA GLU A 168 13.53 27.20 4.85
C GLU A 168 12.46 28.26 4.79
N SER A 169 11.28 27.97 5.27
CA SER A 169 10.19 28.95 5.28
C SER A 169 10.45 30.08 6.27
N GLY A 170 11.28 29.84 7.26
CA GLY A 170 11.77 30.90 8.14
C GLY A 170 12.89 31.74 7.55
N MET A 171 13.49 31.29 6.45
CA MET A 171 14.50 32.06 5.77
C MET A 171 13.85 33.03 4.79
N PRO A 172 14.29 34.30 4.79
CA PRO A 172 13.79 35.23 3.80
C PRO A 172 14.10 34.69 2.42
N ASN A 173 13.12 34.73 1.56
CA ASN A 173 13.30 34.38 0.17
C ASN A 173 14.42 35.25 -0.41
N PRO A 174 15.48 34.65 -0.98
CA PRO A 174 16.57 35.45 -1.53
C PRO A 174 16.11 36.44 -2.62
N GLY A 175 14.98 36.14 -3.28
CA GLY A 175 14.37 37.05 -4.25
C GLY A 175 13.56 38.16 -3.63
N ALA A 176 13.29 38.10 -2.34
CA ALA A 176 12.55 39.08 -1.58
C ALA A 176 13.49 39.88 -0.68
N THR A 177 14.67 40.19 -1.16
CA THR A 177 15.58 41.06 -0.41
C THR A 177 14.88 42.36 -0.11
N PRO A 178 14.77 42.74 1.16
CA PRO A 178 14.15 44.00 1.44
C PRO A 178 14.99 45.09 0.79
N THR A 179 14.38 45.75 -0.11
CA THR A 179 14.92 47.02 -0.58
C THR A 179 14.98 47.91 0.64
N ALA A 180 16.16 48.21 0.99
CA ALA A 180 16.39 49.13 2.08
C ALA A 180 15.69 50.45 1.82
#